data_925853572eefa0e572dc903c196b44cb
#
_entry.id   925853572eefa0e572dc903c196b44cb
#
_cell.length_a   1.000
_cell.length_b   1.000
_cell.length_c   1.000
_cell.angle_alpha   90.00
_cell.angle_beta   90.00
_cell.angle_gamma   90.00
#
_symmetry.space_group_name_H-M   'P 1'
#
loop_
_entity.id
_entity.type
_entity.pdbx_description
1 polymer ?
#
loop_
_entity_poly.entity_id
_entity_poly.type
_entity_poly.pdbx_seq_one_letter_code
_entity_poly.pdbx_strand_id
1 'polypeptide(L)'
;MVRKKKADNPALWERFPEGEALAEKLRSAYHKHLEGLAILVFSKPEAAKSKGKINVAKAMKATPILKAALRHHGEQIDYLIVVGLDEFKPMDAKTKEAVIDHELCHFAGPDDKGNLK
;
A
#
# COMPACT_ATOMS: atom_id res chain seq x y z
N MET A 1 -3.68 30.45 -9.07
CA MET A 1 -3.80 29.48 -8.00
C MET A 1 -2.94 28.27 -8.28
N VAL A 2 -2.12 27.93 -7.31
CA VAL A 2 -1.29 26.75 -7.46
C VAL A 2 -2.13 25.53 -7.16
N ARG A 3 -2.12 24.58 -8.05
CA ARG A 3 -2.81 23.33 -7.84
C ARG A 3 -1.85 22.29 -7.30
N LYS A 4 -2.31 21.54 -6.33
CA LYS A 4 -1.61 20.35 -5.94
C LYS A 4 -1.66 19.37 -7.11
N LYS A 5 -0.63 18.55 -7.22
CA LYS A 5 -0.65 17.47 -8.19
C LYS A 5 -1.83 16.58 -7.90
N LYS A 6 -2.61 16.23 -8.92
CA LYS A 6 -3.79 15.40 -8.75
C LYS A 6 -3.45 14.06 -8.12
N ALA A 7 -2.32 13.49 -8.48
CA ALA A 7 -1.90 12.19 -7.99
C ALA A 7 -1.70 12.16 -6.47
N ASP A 8 -1.39 13.31 -5.86
CA ASP A 8 -1.13 13.38 -4.43
C ASP A 8 -2.37 13.72 -3.62
N ASN A 9 -3.50 13.91 -4.27
CA ASN A 9 -4.75 14.21 -3.59
C ASN A 9 -5.40 12.91 -3.11
N PRO A 10 -5.47 12.67 -1.77
CA PRO A 10 -6.06 11.43 -1.26
C PRO A 10 -7.50 11.19 -1.71
N ALA A 11 -8.21 12.23 -2.12
CA ALA A 11 -9.58 12.05 -2.62
C ALA A 11 -9.62 11.25 -3.92
N LEU A 12 -8.48 11.10 -4.60
CA LEU A 12 -8.39 10.31 -5.83
C LEU A 12 -7.92 8.88 -5.57
N TRP A 13 -7.62 8.53 -4.34
CA TRP A 13 -7.16 7.20 -3.99
C TRP A 13 -8.37 6.27 -3.86
N GLU A 14 -8.24 5.07 -4.40
CA GLU A 14 -9.29 4.06 -4.34
C GLU A 14 -8.72 2.73 -3.85
N ARG A 15 -9.58 1.92 -3.25
CA ARG A 15 -9.18 0.54 -2.92
C ARG A 15 -8.81 -0.17 -4.23
N PHE A 16 -7.77 -0.97 -4.18
CA PHE A 16 -7.24 -1.64 -5.36
C PHE A 16 -7.29 -3.16 -5.15
N PRO A 17 -8.41 -3.81 -5.50
CA PRO A 17 -8.60 -5.24 -5.23
C PRO A 17 -7.54 -6.12 -5.86
N GLU A 18 -7.09 -5.81 -7.07
CA GLU A 18 -6.02 -6.59 -7.72
C GLU A 18 -4.74 -6.56 -6.88
N GLY A 19 -4.40 -5.39 -6.36
CA GLY A 19 -3.23 -5.24 -5.51
C GLY A 19 -3.40 -5.96 -4.18
N GLU A 20 -4.61 -5.91 -3.61
CA GLU A 20 -4.88 -6.61 -2.35
C GLU A 20 -4.79 -8.11 -2.52
N ALA A 21 -5.26 -8.64 -3.66
CA ALA A 21 -5.14 -10.07 -3.95
C ALA A 21 -3.68 -10.49 -4.08
N LEU A 22 -2.86 -9.68 -4.77
CA LEU A 22 -1.43 -9.94 -4.89
C LEU A 22 -0.74 -9.89 -3.53
N ALA A 23 -1.08 -8.88 -2.72
CA ALA A 23 -0.48 -8.74 -1.39
C ALA A 23 -0.82 -9.94 -0.51
N GLU A 24 -2.06 -10.41 -0.56
CA GLU A 24 -2.48 -11.56 0.22
C GLU A 24 -1.73 -12.81 -0.20
N LYS A 25 -1.62 -13.03 -1.50
CA LYS A 25 -0.90 -14.18 -2.05
C LYS A 25 0.56 -14.17 -1.63
N LEU A 26 1.22 -13.02 -1.78
CA LEU A 26 2.65 -12.92 -1.49
C LEU A 26 2.92 -12.95 0.01
N ARG A 27 2.04 -12.35 0.80
CA ARG A 27 2.15 -12.39 2.25
C ARG A 27 2.11 -13.83 2.76
N SER A 28 1.14 -14.59 2.29
CA SER A 28 0.99 -15.98 2.71
C SER A 28 2.16 -16.84 2.29
N ALA A 29 2.76 -16.54 1.12
CA ALA A 29 3.86 -17.34 0.59
C ALA A 29 5.22 -16.98 1.20
N TYR A 30 5.48 -15.68 1.40
CA TYR A 30 6.82 -15.21 1.72
C TYR A 30 6.94 -14.31 2.94
N HIS A 31 5.82 -13.83 3.48
CA HIS A 31 5.85 -12.85 4.57
C HIS A 31 4.97 -13.28 5.73
N LYS A 32 5.25 -14.46 6.27
CA LYS A 32 4.43 -15.03 7.34
C LYS A 32 4.40 -14.20 8.61
N HIS A 33 5.42 -13.38 8.82
CA HIS A 33 5.44 -12.47 9.97
C HIS A 33 4.35 -11.39 9.90
N LEU A 34 3.74 -11.23 8.73
CA LEU A 34 2.64 -10.28 8.55
C LEU A 34 1.27 -10.94 8.63
N GLU A 35 1.23 -12.23 8.91
CA GLU A 35 -0.03 -12.97 8.99
C GLU A 35 -0.90 -12.41 10.10
N GLY A 36 -2.20 -12.31 9.82
CA GLY A 36 -3.14 -11.75 10.78
C GLY A 36 -3.25 -10.24 10.78
N LEU A 37 -2.34 -9.55 10.08
CA LEU A 37 -2.39 -8.09 9.99
C LEU A 37 -3.24 -7.68 8.80
N ALA A 38 -3.90 -6.53 8.92
CA ALA A 38 -4.73 -5.98 7.85
C ALA A 38 -3.87 -5.09 6.96
N ILE A 39 -3.62 -5.54 5.74
CA ILE A 39 -2.83 -4.80 4.75
C ILE A 39 -3.76 -4.43 3.60
N LEU A 40 -3.98 -3.14 3.43
CA LEU A 40 -4.83 -2.63 2.36
C LEU A 40 -3.96 -2.07 1.24
N VAL A 41 -4.45 -2.19 0.02
CA VAL A 41 -3.77 -1.61 -1.15
C VAL A 41 -4.70 -0.61 -1.79
N PHE A 42 -4.18 0.60 -1.98
CA PHE A 42 -4.89 1.68 -2.65
C PHE A 42 -4.19 2.00 -3.95
N SER A 43 -4.94 2.55 -4.89
CA SER A 43 -4.38 3.03 -6.15
C SER A 43 -4.63 4.53 -6.26
N LYS A 44 -3.73 5.20 -6.97
CA LYS A 44 -3.91 6.59 -7.37
C LYS A 44 -3.57 6.70 -8.86
N PRO A 45 -4.07 7.74 -9.56
CA PRO A 45 -3.93 7.79 -11.02
C PRO A 45 -2.48 7.81 -11.50
N GLU A 46 -1.60 8.54 -10.81
CA GLU A 46 -0.21 8.69 -11.24
C GLU A 46 0.75 8.35 -10.13
N ALA A 47 1.86 7.70 -10.50
CA ALA A 47 2.92 7.39 -9.57
C ALA A 47 3.60 8.66 -9.09
N ALA A 48 4.05 8.65 -7.82
CA ALA A 48 4.79 9.77 -7.27
C ALA A 48 6.15 9.88 -7.94
N LYS A 49 6.60 11.12 -8.15
CA LYS A 49 7.90 11.39 -8.73
C LYS A 49 8.69 12.26 -7.76
N SER A 50 9.93 11.90 -7.53
CA SER A 50 10.79 12.64 -6.63
C SER A 50 12.23 12.60 -7.16
N LYS A 51 12.83 13.77 -7.32
CA LYS A 51 14.22 13.89 -7.77
C LYS A 51 14.51 13.08 -9.03
N GLY A 52 13.58 13.12 -9.98
CA GLY A 52 13.73 12.40 -11.25
C GLY A 52 13.45 10.91 -11.16
N LYS A 53 13.09 10.40 -10.01
CA LYS A 53 12.73 8.98 -9.85
C LYS A 53 11.24 8.82 -9.77
N ILE A 54 10.76 7.71 -10.31
CA ILE A 54 9.35 7.35 -10.27
C ILE A 54 9.16 6.30 -9.18
N ASN A 55 8.28 6.60 -8.23
CA ASN A 55 7.96 5.66 -7.16
C ASN A 55 6.63 5.00 -7.49
N VAL A 56 6.68 3.81 -8.06
CA VAL A 56 5.49 3.09 -8.51
C VAL A 56 4.57 2.77 -7.34
N ALA A 57 5.13 2.44 -6.20
CA ALA A 57 4.35 2.09 -5.02
C ALA A 57 5.04 2.61 -3.76
N LYS A 58 4.27 2.77 -2.69
CA LYS A 58 4.80 3.21 -1.42
C LYS A 58 4.10 2.44 -0.30
N ALA A 59 4.90 1.96 0.65
CA ALA A 59 4.41 1.26 1.82
C ALA A 59 4.36 2.21 3.01
N MET A 60 3.26 2.16 3.78
CA MET A 60 3.08 3.05 4.92
C MET A 60 2.45 2.29 6.08
N LYS A 61 2.80 2.70 7.30
CA LYS A 61 2.11 2.23 8.49
C LYS A 61 0.86 3.09 8.68
N ALA A 62 -0.25 2.47 9.05
CA ALA A 62 -1.48 3.22 9.27
C ALA A 62 -1.35 4.13 10.47
N THR A 63 -1.79 5.38 10.33
CA THR A 63 -1.81 6.34 11.42
C THR A 63 -2.96 6.03 12.38
N PRO A 64 -2.87 6.50 13.64
CA PRO A 64 -4.00 6.32 14.57
C PRO A 64 -5.30 6.91 14.05
N ILE A 65 -5.24 8.05 13.37
CA ILE A 65 -6.44 8.68 12.81
C ILE A 65 -7.05 7.78 11.73
N LEU A 66 -6.23 7.23 10.85
CA LEU A 66 -6.71 6.35 9.79
C LEU A 66 -7.31 5.08 10.37
N LYS A 67 -6.67 4.50 11.39
CA LYS A 67 -7.20 3.32 12.06
C LYS A 67 -8.58 3.59 12.67
N ALA A 68 -8.73 4.74 13.33
CA ALA A 68 -10.00 5.10 13.95
C ALA A 68 -11.08 5.32 12.91
N ALA A 69 -10.74 6.00 11.81
CA ALA A 69 -11.72 6.28 10.76
C ALA A 69 -12.23 4.99 10.11
N LEU A 70 -11.33 4.05 9.81
CA LEU A 70 -11.73 2.79 9.19
C LEU A 70 -12.47 1.88 10.14
N ARG A 71 -12.11 1.89 11.42
CA ARG A 71 -12.84 1.10 12.41
C ARG A 71 -14.28 1.55 12.52
N HIS A 72 -14.54 2.84 12.34
CA HIS A 72 -15.91 3.37 12.32
C HIS A 72 -16.75 2.75 11.21
N HIS A 73 -16.09 2.34 10.12
CA HIS A 73 -16.74 1.69 9.00
C HIS A 73 -16.64 0.16 9.06
N GLY A 74 -16.24 -0.37 10.20
CA GLY A 74 -16.12 -1.82 10.37
C GLY A 74 -14.91 -2.44 9.71
N GLU A 75 -13.93 -1.64 9.33
CA GLU A 75 -12.71 -2.13 8.71
C GLU A 75 -11.50 -1.95 9.62
N GLN A 76 -10.53 -2.82 9.44
CA GLN A 76 -9.27 -2.77 10.15
C GLN A 76 -8.15 -2.47 9.17
N ILE A 77 -7.15 -1.73 9.63
CA ILE A 77 -5.96 -1.46 8.82
C ILE A 77 -4.74 -1.38 9.73
N ASP A 78 -3.67 -2.06 9.32
CA ASP A 78 -2.39 -1.99 10.01
C ASP A 78 -1.33 -1.36 9.12
N TYR A 79 -1.29 -1.78 7.87
CA TYR A 79 -0.37 -1.24 6.86
C TYR A 79 -1.14 -0.94 5.59
N LEU A 80 -0.59 -0.04 4.79
CA LEU A 80 -1.17 0.21 3.47
C LEU A 80 -0.07 0.37 2.43
N ILE A 81 -0.42 0.00 1.21
CA ILE A 81 0.42 0.18 0.03
C ILE A 81 -0.36 1.04 -0.94
N VAL A 82 0.27 2.08 -1.48
CA VAL A 82 -0.36 2.94 -2.49
C VAL A 82 0.38 2.75 -3.80
N VAL A 83 -0.36 2.46 -4.86
CA VAL A 83 0.18 2.13 -6.18
C VAL A 83 -0.21 3.19 -7.19
N GLY A 84 0.75 3.66 -8.01
CA GLY A 84 0.47 4.55 -9.12
C GLY A 84 0.06 3.76 -10.34
N LEU A 85 -1.19 3.90 -10.76
CA LEU A 85 -1.74 3.07 -11.84
C LEU A 85 -1.08 3.29 -13.19
N ASP A 86 -0.66 4.52 -13.48
CA ASP A 86 -0.03 4.84 -14.77
C ASP A 86 1.22 4.00 -15.03
N GLU A 87 1.95 3.68 -13.96
CA GLU A 87 3.17 2.88 -14.08
C GLU A 87 2.91 1.40 -13.81
N PHE A 88 1.95 1.09 -12.95
CA PHE A 88 1.72 -0.28 -12.52
C PHE A 88 0.94 -1.11 -13.55
N LYS A 89 -0.12 -0.54 -14.12
CA LYS A 89 -1.00 -1.28 -15.03
C LYS A 89 -0.29 -1.87 -16.24
N PRO A 90 0.65 -1.16 -16.90
CA PRO A 90 1.34 -1.72 -18.05
C PRO A 90 2.30 -2.87 -17.73
N MET A 91 2.63 -3.07 -16.45
CA MET A 91 3.58 -4.11 -16.06
C MET A 91 3.02 -5.50 -16.30
N ASP A 92 3.93 -6.45 -16.54
CA ASP A 92 3.52 -7.84 -16.60
C ASP A 92 3.29 -8.41 -15.21
N ALA A 93 2.76 -9.63 -15.13
CA ALA A 93 2.38 -10.23 -13.85
C ALA A 93 3.58 -10.37 -12.89
N LYS A 94 4.73 -10.77 -13.42
CA LYS A 94 5.91 -10.95 -12.59
C LYS A 94 6.42 -9.64 -12.01
N THR A 95 6.40 -8.59 -12.81
CA THR A 95 6.83 -7.27 -12.36
C THR A 95 5.89 -6.72 -11.32
N LYS A 96 4.58 -6.89 -11.53
CA LYS A 96 3.58 -6.48 -10.54
C LYS A 96 3.79 -7.19 -9.21
N GLU A 97 4.04 -8.49 -9.25
CA GLU A 97 4.32 -9.23 -8.03
C GLU A 97 5.58 -8.73 -7.33
N ALA A 98 6.62 -8.45 -8.11
CA ALA A 98 7.86 -7.95 -7.54
C ALA A 98 7.67 -6.59 -6.86
N VAL A 99 6.87 -5.71 -7.44
CA VAL A 99 6.59 -4.40 -6.86
C VAL A 99 5.87 -4.55 -5.52
N ILE A 100 4.81 -5.35 -5.49
CA ILE A 100 4.05 -5.55 -4.26
C ILE A 100 4.90 -6.26 -3.21
N ASP A 101 5.67 -7.28 -3.62
CA ASP A 101 6.54 -8.00 -2.70
C ASP A 101 7.58 -7.06 -2.06
N HIS A 102 8.15 -6.17 -2.88
CA HIS A 102 9.11 -5.19 -2.38
C HIS A 102 8.47 -4.31 -1.30
N GLU A 103 7.23 -3.85 -1.50
CA GLU A 103 6.55 -3.04 -0.51
C GLU A 103 6.25 -3.83 0.76
N LEU A 104 5.89 -5.10 0.62
CA LEU A 104 5.67 -5.95 1.79
C LEU A 104 6.94 -6.11 2.62
N CYS A 105 8.10 -6.10 1.98
CA CYS A 105 9.38 -6.20 2.69
C CYS A 105 9.66 -5.02 3.61
N HIS A 106 8.99 -3.89 3.40
CA HIS A 106 9.15 -2.73 4.27
C HIS A 106 8.41 -2.88 5.60
N PHE A 107 7.52 -3.86 5.71
CA PHE A 107 6.73 -4.04 6.93
C PHE A 107 7.42 -5.05 7.85
N ALA A 108 7.78 -4.58 9.04
CA ALA A 108 8.50 -5.43 10.00
C ALA A 108 7.57 -6.30 10.85
N GLY A 109 6.27 -5.97 10.87
CA GLY A 109 5.34 -6.65 11.73
C GLY A 109 5.40 -6.14 13.17
N PRO A 110 4.71 -6.81 14.10
CA PRO A 110 4.69 -6.36 15.49
C PRO A 110 6.01 -6.66 16.20
N ASP A 111 6.38 -5.78 17.12
CA ASP A 111 7.53 -6.03 18.00
C ASP A 111 7.09 -6.91 19.18
N ASP A 112 7.98 -7.11 20.17
CA ASP A 112 7.70 -7.94 21.33
C ASP A 112 6.51 -7.45 22.16
N LYS A 113 6.19 -6.15 22.02
CA LYS A 113 5.09 -5.55 22.77
C LYS A 113 3.82 -5.45 21.92
N GLY A 114 3.84 -5.97 20.70
CA GLY A 114 2.72 -5.91 19.79
C GLY A 114 2.59 -4.61 19.02
N ASN A 115 3.56 -3.72 19.10
CA ASN A 115 3.54 -2.45 18.35
C ASN A 115 4.10 -2.67 16.96
N LEU A 116 3.42 -2.15 15.94
CA LEU A 116 3.84 -2.28 14.56
C LEU A 116 5.03 -1.37 14.25
N LYS A 117 5.88 -1.85 13.39
CA LYS A 117 7.04 -1.08 12.92
C LYS A 117 6.97 -0.79 11.46
#